data_0b585626903fe74708051e45c0efee0b
#
_entry.id   0b585626903fe74708051e45c0efee0b
#
_cell.length_a   1.000
_cell.length_b   1.000
_cell.length_c   1.000
_cell.angle_alpha   90.00
_cell.angle_beta   90.00
_cell.angle_gamma   90.00
#
_symmetry.space_group_name_H-M   'P 1'
#
loop_
_entity.id
_entity.type
_entity.pdbx_description
1 polymer ?
#
loop_
_entity_poly.entity_id
_entity_poly.type
_entity_poly.pdbx_seq_one_letter_code
_entity_poly.pdbx_strand_id
1 'polypeptide(L)'
;MRRVVVTGLGLVTPLASGVEATWSRLLNGVSGAATISRFDASGLATNYACEVPYGDGSDGTFNPDDWMPAKERRKVDDFILYGIAAAQQAVVDSGWLPEDEEAKERTGVMIGSGIGGLQSIAETTLLL
;
A
#
# COMPACT_ATOMS: atom_id res chain seq x y z
N MET A 1 20.49 -27.70 -5.02
CA MET A 1 20.27 -26.24 -4.97
C MET A 1 18.85 -25.99 -4.47
N ARG A 2 18.63 -25.18 -3.43
CA ARG A 2 17.27 -24.83 -2.97
C ARG A 2 16.65 -23.88 -3.98
N ARG A 3 15.43 -24.16 -4.42
CA ARG A 3 14.67 -23.26 -5.29
C ARG A 3 13.76 -22.39 -4.42
N VAL A 4 13.67 -21.10 -4.76
CA VAL A 4 12.75 -20.14 -4.15
C VAL A 4 11.74 -19.74 -5.20
N VAL A 5 10.48 -19.71 -4.84
CA VAL A 5 9.38 -19.35 -5.73
C VAL A 5 8.52 -18.26 -5.09
N VAL A 6 7.90 -17.42 -5.90
CA VAL A 6 6.87 -16.48 -5.47
C VAL A 6 5.53 -17.21 -5.55
N THR A 7 4.78 -17.21 -4.47
CA THR A 7 3.51 -17.91 -4.34
C THR A 7 2.30 -17.00 -4.26
N GLY A 8 2.52 -15.71 -3.96
CA GLY A 8 1.44 -14.73 -3.91
C GLY A 8 1.97 -13.31 -4.06
N LEU A 9 1.14 -12.45 -4.63
CA LEU A 9 1.41 -11.05 -4.89
C LEU A 9 0.33 -10.16 -4.27
N GLY A 10 0.72 -8.97 -3.82
CA GLY A 10 -0.20 -7.93 -3.39
C GLY A 10 0.38 -6.56 -3.71
N LEU A 11 -0.44 -5.69 -4.26
CA LEU A 11 -0.02 -4.37 -4.74
C LEU A 11 -0.96 -3.27 -4.27
N VAL A 12 -0.36 -2.19 -3.79
CA VAL A 12 -0.99 -0.87 -3.67
C VAL A 12 -0.06 0.12 -4.38
N THR A 13 -0.51 0.67 -5.47
CA THR A 13 0.32 1.48 -6.36
C THR A 13 -0.41 2.76 -6.78
N PRO A 14 0.30 3.75 -7.34
CA PRO A 14 -0.35 4.92 -7.95
C PRO A 14 -1.23 4.59 -9.16
N LEU A 15 -1.08 3.39 -9.73
CA LEU A 15 -1.97 2.94 -10.80
C LEU A 15 -3.27 2.38 -10.25
N ALA A 16 -3.18 1.52 -9.22
CA ALA A 16 -4.36 0.90 -8.61
C ALA A 16 -4.02 0.19 -7.30
N SER A 17 -5.04 -0.17 -6.52
CA SER A 17 -5.02 -1.20 -5.49
C SER A 17 -5.39 -2.55 -6.13
N GLY A 18 -4.55 -3.57 -5.89
CA GLY A 18 -4.72 -4.91 -6.48
C GLY A 18 -3.83 -5.18 -7.68
N VAL A 19 -3.45 -6.45 -7.83
CA VAL A 19 -2.49 -6.93 -8.83
C VAL A 19 -3.07 -6.78 -10.24
N GLU A 20 -4.25 -7.31 -10.48
CA GLU A 20 -4.88 -7.33 -11.81
C GLU A 20 -5.14 -5.92 -12.36
N ALA A 21 -5.70 -5.03 -11.53
CA ALA A 21 -5.96 -3.65 -11.93
C ALA A 21 -4.66 -2.90 -12.23
N THR A 22 -3.64 -3.06 -11.38
CA THR A 22 -2.31 -2.46 -11.58
C THR A 22 -1.68 -2.97 -12.88
N TRP A 23 -1.70 -4.29 -13.10
CA TRP A 23 -1.10 -4.92 -14.26
C TRP A 23 -1.80 -4.51 -15.56
N SER A 24 -3.13 -4.51 -15.57
CA SER A 24 -3.92 -4.06 -16.72
C SER A 24 -3.58 -2.61 -17.11
N ARG A 25 -3.52 -1.71 -16.14
CA ARG A 25 -3.17 -0.30 -16.39
C ARG A 25 -1.74 -0.14 -16.87
N LEU A 26 -0.81 -0.91 -16.30
CA LEU A 26 0.58 -0.92 -16.75
C LEU A 26 0.71 -1.34 -18.21
N LEU A 27 0.05 -2.42 -18.63
CA LEU A 27 0.06 -2.90 -20.01
C LEU A 27 -0.57 -1.89 -21.00
N ASN A 28 -1.53 -1.12 -20.54
CA ASN A 28 -2.17 -0.06 -21.34
C ASN A 28 -1.40 1.27 -21.32
N GLY A 29 -0.21 1.32 -20.71
CA GLY A 29 0.62 2.53 -20.67
C GLY A 29 0.02 3.67 -19.84
N VAL A 30 -0.88 3.36 -18.89
CA VAL A 30 -1.49 4.37 -18.01
C VAL A 30 -0.43 4.92 -17.07
N SER A 31 -0.37 6.25 -16.94
CA SER A 31 0.49 6.93 -15.97
C SER A 31 -0.26 7.18 -14.67
N GLY A 32 0.41 6.90 -13.54
CA GLY A 32 -0.09 7.29 -12.21
C GLY A 32 0.35 8.70 -11.79
N ALA A 33 1.09 9.41 -12.64
CA ALA A 33 1.52 10.78 -12.33
C ALA A 33 0.38 11.77 -12.61
N ALA A 34 0.04 12.58 -11.61
CA ALA A 34 -0.99 13.61 -11.69
C ALA A 34 -0.58 14.84 -10.87
N THR A 35 -1.32 15.93 -11.00
CA THR A 35 -1.15 17.08 -10.12
C THR A 35 -1.38 16.67 -8.67
N ILE A 36 -0.50 17.11 -7.77
CA ILE A 36 -0.61 16.83 -6.33
C ILE A 36 -1.96 17.33 -5.82
N SER A 37 -2.70 16.44 -5.14
CA SER A 37 -4.04 16.73 -4.62
C SER A 37 -4.09 16.84 -3.10
N ARG A 38 -3.09 16.32 -2.39
CA ARG A 38 -3.09 16.23 -0.92
C ARG A 38 -2.75 17.53 -0.20
N PHE A 39 -2.08 18.45 -0.88
CA PHE A 39 -1.72 19.76 -0.33
C PHE A 39 -1.52 20.80 -1.46
N ASP A 40 -1.45 22.07 -1.10
CA ASP A 40 -1.16 23.14 -2.07
C ASP A 40 0.33 23.14 -2.45
N ALA A 41 0.60 22.70 -3.69
CA ALA A 41 1.93 22.61 -4.27
C ALA A 41 2.27 23.82 -5.17
N SER A 42 1.45 24.87 -5.21
CA SER A 42 1.61 26.00 -6.14
C SER A 42 2.92 26.78 -5.96
N GLY A 43 3.48 26.75 -4.76
CA GLY A 43 4.78 27.40 -4.43
C GLY A 43 6.01 26.50 -4.63
N LEU A 44 5.83 25.26 -5.10
CA LEU A 44 6.92 24.30 -5.26
C LEU A 44 7.41 24.23 -6.70
N ALA A 45 8.67 23.86 -6.87
CA ALA A 45 9.26 23.64 -8.19
C ALA A 45 8.64 22.47 -8.96
N THR A 46 8.03 21.51 -8.23
CA THR A 46 7.32 20.36 -8.77
C THR A 46 5.92 20.30 -8.16
N ASN A 47 4.91 20.18 -9.02
CA ASN A 47 3.50 20.15 -8.62
C ASN A 47 2.78 18.87 -9.04
N TYR A 48 3.51 17.82 -9.39
CA TYR A 48 2.96 16.51 -9.75
C TYR A 48 3.61 15.41 -8.92
N ALA A 49 2.84 14.36 -8.64
CA ALA A 49 3.29 13.17 -7.92
C ALA A 49 2.50 11.94 -8.37
N CYS A 50 2.95 10.77 -7.92
CA CYS A 50 2.26 9.51 -8.10
C CYS A 50 1.55 9.16 -6.79
N GLU A 51 0.29 9.57 -6.65
CA GLU A 51 -0.53 9.32 -5.46
C GLU A 51 -1.34 8.04 -5.62
N VAL A 52 -1.53 7.28 -4.53
CA VAL A 52 -2.44 6.13 -4.53
C VAL A 52 -3.86 6.63 -4.75
N PRO A 53 -4.61 6.09 -5.72
CA PRO A 53 -5.98 6.53 -6.02
C PRO A 53 -6.95 6.04 -4.93
N TYR A 54 -7.39 6.94 -4.06
CA TYR A 54 -8.39 6.65 -3.04
C TYR A 54 -9.80 6.63 -3.62
N GLY A 55 -10.64 5.74 -3.11
CA GLY A 55 -12.04 5.62 -3.51
C GLY A 55 -12.80 4.59 -2.67
N ASP A 56 -13.84 4.04 -3.23
CA ASP A 56 -14.72 3.05 -2.60
C ASP A 56 -14.28 1.58 -2.83
N GLY A 57 -13.11 1.35 -3.40
CA GLY A 57 -12.61 0.03 -3.78
C GLY A 57 -13.01 -0.40 -5.18
N SER A 58 -13.93 0.31 -5.82
CA SER A 58 -14.30 0.03 -7.20
C SER A 58 -13.20 0.48 -8.17
N ASP A 59 -13.17 -0.13 -9.34
CA ASP A 59 -12.23 0.20 -10.43
C ASP A 59 -10.76 0.35 -9.98
N GLY A 60 -10.33 -0.49 -9.03
CA GLY A 60 -8.96 -0.49 -8.52
C GLY A 60 -8.60 0.74 -7.67
N THR A 61 -9.55 1.50 -7.17
CA THR A 61 -9.30 2.52 -6.16
C THR A 61 -9.01 1.87 -4.81
N PHE A 62 -8.28 2.57 -3.97
CA PHE A 62 -7.94 2.10 -2.64
C PHE A 62 -8.99 2.58 -1.63
N ASN A 63 -9.75 1.63 -1.07
CA ASN A 63 -10.66 1.91 0.02
C ASN A 63 -10.03 1.50 1.36
N PRO A 64 -9.68 2.43 2.23
CA PRO A 64 -9.08 2.11 3.53
C PRO A 64 -9.93 1.21 4.43
N ASP A 65 -11.26 1.29 4.30
CA ASP A 65 -12.18 0.52 5.16
C ASP A 65 -12.14 -0.99 4.87
N ASP A 66 -11.70 -1.39 3.67
CA ASP A 66 -11.55 -2.80 3.30
C ASP A 66 -10.37 -3.47 4.05
N TRP A 67 -9.41 -2.69 4.53
CA TRP A 67 -8.15 -3.20 5.08
C TRP A 67 -7.98 -2.97 6.59
N MET A 68 -8.58 -1.91 7.12
CA MET A 68 -8.42 -1.57 8.53
C MET A 68 -9.61 -0.77 9.06
N PRO A 69 -10.16 -1.14 10.23
CA PRO A 69 -11.20 -0.37 10.89
C PRO A 69 -10.78 1.09 11.15
N ALA A 70 -11.69 2.04 10.97
CA ALA A 70 -11.42 3.48 11.10
C ALA A 70 -10.78 3.88 12.45
N LYS A 71 -11.11 3.17 13.54
CA LYS A 71 -10.51 3.39 14.87
C LYS A 71 -9.01 3.08 14.89
N GLU A 72 -8.60 2.02 14.21
CA GLU A 72 -7.18 1.62 14.17
C GLU A 72 -6.39 2.48 13.18
N ARG A 73 -7.00 2.90 12.07
CA ARG A 73 -6.37 3.79 11.08
C ARG A 73 -5.89 5.12 11.67
N ARG A 74 -6.58 5.63 12.68
CA ARG A 74 -6.18 6.87 13.37
C ARG A 74 -4.86 6.77 14.14
N LYS A 75 -4.33 5.56 14.30
CA LYS A 75 -3.10 5.28 15.07
C LYS A 75 -1.90 4.99 14.17
N VAL A 76 -2.10 4.94 12.87
CA VAL A 76 -1.07 4.55 11.91
C VAL A 76 -1.03 5.51 10.73
N ASP A 77 0.15 5.68 10.17
CA ASP A 77 0.34 6.42 8.93
C ASP A 77 -0.06 5.59 7.70
N ASP A 78 -0.34 6.26 6.59
CA ASP A 78 -0.78 5.64 5.34
C ASP A 78 0.17 4.53 4.84
N PHE A 79 1.49 4.68 5.02
CA PHE A 79 2.44 3.67 4.55
C PHE A 79 2.26 2.32 5.26
N ILE A 80 1.85 2.33 6.54
CA ILE A 80 1.54 1.11 7.30
C ILE A 80 0.27 0.47 6.73
N LEU A 81 -0.75 1.28 6.45
CA LEU A 81 -2.00 0.81 5.87
C LEU A 81 -1.78 0.18 4.48
N TYR A 82 -0.97 0.80 3.63
CA TYR A 82 -0.60 0.24 2.32
C TYR A 82 0.16 -1.08 2.46
N GLY A 83 1.09 -1.15 3.41
CA GLY A 83 1.83 -2.37 3.70
C GLY A 83 0.92 -3.51 4.16
N ILE A 84 -0.04 -3.24 5.03
CA ILE A 84 -1.04 -4.22 5.49
C ILE A 84 -1.91 -4.68 4.33
N ALA A 85 -2.42 -3.76 3.52
CA ALA A 85 -3.27 -4.08 2.39
C ALA A 85 -2.55 -4.95 1.36
N ALA A 86 -1.31 -4.61 1.00
CA ALA A 86 -0.51 -5.41 0.08
C ALA A 86 -0.17 -6.78 0.67
N ALA A 87 0.17 -6.85 1.96
CA ALA A 87 0.46 -8.13 2.64
C ALA A 87 -0.76 -9.04 2.68
N GLN A 88 -1.94 -8.52 3.00
CA GLN A 88 -3.18 -9.32 3.01
C GLN A 88 -3.51 -9.85 1.61
N GLN A 89 -3.38 -9.04 0.56
CA GLN A 89 -3.54 -9.50 -0.83
C GLN A 89 -2.58 -10.65 -1.14
N ALA A 90 -1.29 -10.49 -0.82
CA ALA A 90 -0.28 -11.52 -1.09
C ALA A 90 -0.54 -12.82 -0.32
N VAL A 91 -0.99 -12.75 0.93
CA VAL A 91 -1.34 -13.93 1.73
C VAL A 91 -2.54 -14.66 1.14
N VAL A 92 -3.59 -13.92 0.75
CA VAL A 92 -4.77 -14.51 0.11
C VAL A 92 -4.41 -15.15 -1.22
N ASP A 93 -3.63 -14.47 -2.05
CA ASP A 93 -3.20 -14.97 -3.37
C ASP A 93 -2.31 -16.22 -3.24
N SER A 94 -1.44 -16.27 -2.23
CA SER A 94 -0.57 -17.44 -1.97
C SER A 94 -1.32 -18.67 -1.49
N GLY A 95 -2.49 -18.50 -0.89
CA GLY A 95 -3.20 -19.56 -0.17
C GLY A 95 -2.47 -20.06 1.09
N TRP A 96 -1.41 -19.39 1.53
CA TRP A 96 -0.63 -19.78 2.71
C TRP A 96 -1.26 -19.23 3.99
N LEU A 97 -2.09 -20.05 4.61
CA LEU A 97 -2.75 -19.76 5.90
C LEU A 97 -2.46 -20.90 6.89
N PRO A 98 -1.24 -20.97 7.47
CA PRO A 98 -0.85 -22.06 8.34
C PRO A 98 -1.69 -22.07 9.62
N GLU A 99 -2.25 -23.24 9.94
CA GLU A 99 -3.02 -23.46 11.16
C GLU A 99 -2.18 -24.07 12.29
N ASP A 100 -1.20 -24.93 11.93
CA ASP A 100 -0.32 -25.58 12.88
C ASP A 100 0.85 -24.67 13.32
N GLU A 101 1.31 -24.87 14.56
CA GLU A 101 2.36 -24.04 15.15
C GLU A 101 3.72 -24.20 14.44
N GLU A 102 4.06 -25.40 13.97
CA GLU A 102 5.32 -25.62 13.26
C GLU A 102 5.38 -24.80 11.97
N ALA A 103 4.30 -24.77 11.20
CA ALA A 103 4.23 -23.98 9.98
C ALA A 103 4.24 -22.46 10.28
N LYS A 104 3.59 -22.01 11.34
CA LYS A 104 3.64 -20.61 11.80
C LYS A 104 5.06 -20.20 12.20
N GLU A 105 5.76 -21.02 12.99
CA GLU A 105 7.15 -20.75 13.41
C GLU A 105 8.12 -20.70 12.22
N ARG A 106 7.80 -21.36 11.12
CA ARG A 106 8.58 -21.34 9.87
C ARG A 106 8.17 -20.21 8.92
N THR A 107 7.18 -19.42 9.29
CA THR A 107 6.69 -18.30 8.48
C THR A 107 7.22 -17.00 9.06
N GLY A 108 8.01 -16.28 8.27
CA GLY A 108 8.55 -14.98 8.64
C GLY A 108 7.83 -13.85 7.91
N VAL A 109 7.74 -12.68 8.57
CA VAL A 109 7.26 -11.43 7.97
C VAL A 109 8.42 -10.43 7.92
N MET A 110 8.65 -9.87 6.74
CA MET A 110 9.66 -8.83 6.56
C MET A 110 9.07 -7.71 5.69
N ILE A 111 8.92 -6.52 6.28
CA ILE A 111 8.41 -5.34 5.58
C ILE A 111 9.46 -4.23 5.72
N GLY A 112 9.86 -3.67 4.59
CA GLY A 112 10.76 -2.51 4.53
C GLY A 112 9.96 -1.22 4.36
N SER A 113 10.44 -0.14 4.99
CA SER A 113 9.94 1.22 4.79
C SER A 113 11.13 2.16 4.65
N GLY A 114 11.01 3.15 3.76
CA GLY A 114 12.03 4.17 3.58
C GLY A 114 12.04 5.18 4.74
N ILE A 115 11.25 6.25 4.59
CA ILE A 115 11.20 7.35 5.59
C ILE A 115 10.13 7.09 6.66
N GLY A 116 9.10 6.29 6.33
CA GLY A 116 7.99 6.03 7.25
C GLY A 116 6.96 7.16 7.26
N GLY A 117 6.49 7.54 8.46
CA GLY A 117 5.40 8.48 8.70
C GLY A 117 5.79 9.95 8.57
N LEU A 118 6.18 10.41 7.39
CA LEU A 118 6.58 11.80 7.18
C LEU A 118 5.48 12.80 7.50
N GLN A 119 4.22 12.44 7.25
CA GLN A 119 3.08 13.30 7.58
C GLN A 119 2.96 13.51 9.09
N SER A 120 2.99 12.43 9.88
CA SER A 120 2.95 12.51 11.35
C SER A 120 4.13 13.30 11.92
N ILE A 121 5.32 13.18 11.33
CA ILE A 121 6.50 13.96 11.70
C ILE A 121 6.24 15.45 11.44
N ALA A 122 5.74 15.80 10.26
CA ALA A 122 5.45 17.20 9.90
C ALA A 122 4.37 17.80 10.81
N GLU A 123 3.25 17.10 11.02
CA GLU A 123 2.16 17.54 11.89
C GLU A 123 2.63 17.73 13.34
N THR A 124 3.42 16.79 13.88
CA THR A 124 3.95 16.90 15.24
C THR A 124 4.91 18.08 15.38
N THR A 125 5.73 18.33 14.35
CA THR A 125 6.66 19.48 14.36
C THR A 125 5.93 20.82 14.37
N LEU A 126 4.75 20.91 13.75
CA LEU A 126 3.94 22.12 13.75
C LEU A 126 3.20 22.39 15.05
N LEU A 127 3.10 21.37 15.93
CA LEU A 127 2.46 21.48 17.25
C LEU A 127 3.44 21.87 18.36
N LEU A 128 4.75 21.85 18.09
CA LEU A 128 5.81 22.24 19.03
C LEU A 128 6.22 23.70 18.84
#